data_f04eca0b8051b10b2334bb4e2febc3e7
#
_entry.id   f04eca0b8051b10b2334bb4e2febc3e7
#
_cell.length_a   1.000
_cell.length_b   1.000
_cell.length_c   1.000
_cell.angle_alpha   90.00
_cell.angle_beta   90.00
_cell.angle_gamma   90.00
#
_symmetry.space_group_name_H-M   'P 1'
#
loop_
_entity.id
_entity.type
_entity.pdbx_description
1 polymer ?
#
loop_
_entity_poly.entity_id
_entity_poly.type
_entity_poly.pdbx_seq_one_letter_code
_entity_poly.pdbx_strand_id
1 'polypeptide(L)'
;MVVILTAAVTLLLPAPILGAPAQSAPKTVVIDPGHGGGDTGVKGTGGTLEKDVTLRLARLIENRLQGRYRVLLTRNDDYIMPGPDRTGQANHNNADLLISLHTAGSYSPTANDLQVYYYTEAEIRNPDTAASGESKATPWRKVQKPHIPASSILAQRIWERAKGLYANNPGGVVPAPAAVLAGADMPAVLIESGYLTNPKQEKNLNDNKYLFKLASAISQGIDDYFNNPETITSTDLRE
;
A
#
# COMPACT_ATOMS: atom_id res chain seq x y z
N MET A 1 49.46 -9.52 74.14
CA MET A 1 48.14 -9.83 73.57
C MET A 1 48.04 -9.06 72.28
N VAL A 2 48.25 -9.74 71.14
CA VAL A 2 48.24 -9.11 69.78
C VAL A 2 46.84 -9.35 69.15
N VAL A 3 46.11 -8.29 68.87
CA VAL A 3 44.80 -8.36 68.21
C VAL A 3 45.05 -8.23 66.71
N ILE A 4 44.80 -9.30 65.94
CA ILE A 4 44.86 -9.30 64.48
C ILE A 4 43.48 -8.86 63.98
N LEU A 5 43.38 -7.68 63.34
CA LEU A 5 42.20 -7.18 62.67
C LEU A 5 42.21 -7.72 61.25
N THR A 6 41.32 -8.67 60.93
CA THR A 6 41.11 -9.16 59.54
C THR A 6 40.12 -8.25 58.86
N ALA A 7 40.60 -7.51 57.89
CA ALA A 7 39.70 -6.73 56.97
C ALA A 7 39.11 -7.65 55.87
N ALA A 8 37.80 -7.82 55.87
CA ALA A 8 37.07 -8.51 54.79
C ALA A 8 36.93 -7.59 53.59
N VAL A 9 37.59 -7.89 52.48
CA VAL A 9 37.41 -7.22 51.21
C VAL A 9 36.22 -7.85 50.50
N THR A 10 35.08 -7.18 50.48
CA THR A 10 33.90 -7.57 49.66
C THR A 10 34.14 -7.19 48.22
N LEU A 11 34.32 -8.18 47.34
CA LEU A 11 34.41 -8.00 45.91
C LEU A 11 32.99 -7.78 45.37
N LEU A 12 32.62 -6.54 45.02
CA LEU A 12 31.40 -6.25 44.26
C LEU A 12 31.62 -6.68 42.81
N LEU A 13 31.03 -7.81 42.43
CA LEU A 13 30.93 -8.19 41.01
C LEU A 13 29.93 -7.27 40.29
N PRO A 14 30.24 -6.71 39.09
CA PRO A 14 29.29 -5.93 38.33
C PRO A 14 28.14 -6.83 37.92
N ALA A 15 26.88 -6.36 38.14
CA ALA A 15 25.69 -7.04 37.68
C ALA A 15 25.69 -7.07 36.13
N PRO A 16 25.24 -8.18 35.49
CA PRO A 16 25.12 -8.23 34.05
C PRO A 16 24.12 -7.17 33.59
N ILE A 17 24.57 -6.27 32.72
CA ILE A 17 23.68 -5.33 32.02
C ILE A 17 22.82 -6.20 31.09
N LEU A 18 21.58 -6.48 31.48
CA LEU A 18 20.60 -7.03 30.52
C LEU A 18 20.50 -6.04 29.38
N GLY A 19 21.02 -6.41 28.20
CA GLY A 19 20.88 -5.62 26.98
C GLY A 19 19.41 -5.34 26.72
N ALA A 20 19.06 -4.07 26.48
CA ALA A 20 17.72 -3.72 26.00
C ALA A 20 17.39 -4.60 24.79
N PRO A 21 16.13 -5.09 24.65
CA PRO A 21 15.75 -5.88 23.48
C PRO A 21 16.09 -5.10 22.22
N ALA A 22 16.79 -5.74 21.29
CA ALA A 22 17.13 -5.13 20.02
C ALA A 22 15.82 -4.68 19.35
N GLN A 23 15.66 -3.36 19.19
CA GLN A 23 14.49 -2.79 18.53
C GLN A 23 14.52 -3.26 17.08
N SER A 24 13.51 -4.02 16.64
CA SER A 24 13.42 -4.45 15.24
C SER A 24 13.44 -3.23 14.32
N ALA A 25 14.12 -3.34 13.17
CA ALA A 25 14.13 -2.26 12.18
C ALA A 25 12.68 -1.88 11.81
N PRO A 26 12.40 -0.57 11.61
CA PRO A 26 11.07 -0.13 11.25
C PRO A 26 10.63 -0.75 9.93
N LYS A 27 9.36 -1.15 9.83
CA LYS A 27 8.75 -1.64 8.60
C LYS A 27 8.85 -0.60 7.49
N THR A 28 9.11 -1.04 6.26
CA THR A 28 9.25 -0.18 5.09
C THR A 28 7.97 -0.21 4.25
N VAL A 29 7.36 0.96 4.05
CA VAL A 29 6.18 1.15 3.19
C VAL A 29 6.59 1.96 1.98
N VAL A 30 6.41 1.39 0.79
CA VAL A 30 6.57 2.12 -0.47
C VAL A 30 5.22 2.59 -0.95
N ILE A 31 5.10 3.90 -1.22
CA ILE A 31 3.92 4.51 -1.81
C ILE A 31 4.25 4.90 -3.23
N ASP A 32 3.42 4.49 -4.16
CA ASP A 32 3.60 4.69 -5.58
C ASP A 32 2.54 5.64 -6.13
N PRO A 33 2.85 6.96 -6.28
CA PRO A 33 1.94 7.87 -6.96
C PRO A 33 1.88 7.53 -8.45
N GLY A 34 0.72 7.08 -8.94
CA GLY A 34 0.52 6.74 -10.36
C GLY A 34 0.87 7.89 -11.31
N HIS A 35 1.23 7.55 -12.56
CA HIS A 35 1.56 8.51 -13.62
C HIS A 35 2.76 9.41 -13.32
N GLY A 36 2.88 10.57 -14.00
CA GLY A 36 3.94 11.55 -13.79
C GLY A 36 4.59 12.04 -15.10
N GLY A 37 5.14 13.23 -15.10
CA GLY A 37 5.76 13.85 -16.28
C GLY A 37 4.77 13.99 -17.44
N GLY A 38 5.12 13.45 -18.61
CA GLY A 38 4.26 13.42 -19.79
C GLY A 38 3.03 12.52 -19.70
N ASP A 39 3.04 11.54 -18.79
CA ASP A 39 1.87 10.71 -18.50
C ASP A 39 0.99 11.41 -17.45
N THR A 40 -0.09 12.00 -17.89
CA THR A 40 -1.01 12.76 -17.03
C THR A 40 -2.00 11.90 -16.27
N GLY A 41 -2.17 10.63 -16.68
CA GLY A 41 -3.31 9.81 -16.27
C GLY A 41 -4.65 10.38 -16.74
N VAL A 42 -5.70 10.07 -16.01
CA VAL A 42 -7.05 10.60 -16.26
C VAL A 42 -7.06 12.12 -16.08
N LYS A 43 -7.75 12.80 -17.00
CA LYS A 43 -8.04 14.24 -16.89
C LYS A 43 -9.49 14.44 -16.48
N GLY A 44 -9.70 15.15 -15.39
CA GLY A 44 -11.00 15.54 -14.90
C GLY A 44 -11.70 16.57 -15.81
N THR A 45 -13.01 16.74 -15.63
CA THR A 45 -13.83 17.68 -16.41
C THR A 45 -13.44 19.14 -16.17
N GLY A 46 -12.95 19.47 -14.98
CA GLY A 46 -12.40 20.78 -14.60
C GLY A 46 -10.91 20.93 -14.89
N GLY A 47 -10.28 19.94 -15.52
CA GLY A 47 -8.88 19.98 -15.92
C GLY A 47 -7.88 19.41 -14.91
N THR A 48 -8.34 18.86 -13.81
CA THR A 48 -7.48 18.19 -12.82
C THR A 48 -6.79 16.98 -13.44
N LEU A 49 -5.49 16.82 -13.20
CA LEU A 49 -4.73 15.69 -13.69
C LEU A 49 -4.55 14.65 -12.58
N GLU A 50 -4.70 13.38 -12.93
CA GLU A 50 -4.52 12.27 -12.00
C GLU A 50 -3.12 12.29 -11.34
N LYS A 51 -2.06 12.52 -12.14
CA LYS A 51 -0.69 12.58 -11.63
C LYS A 51 -0.50 13.56 -10.48
N ASP A 52 -1.24 14.68 -10.47
CA ASP A 52 -1.14 15.71 -9.44
C ASP A 52 -1.89 15.31 -8.16
N VAL A 53 -3.06 14.67 -8.34
CA VAL A 53 -3.85 14.14 -7.22
C VAL A 53 -3.10 13.04 -6.50
N THR A 54 -2.57 12.06 -7.24
CA THR A 54 -1.85 10.91 -6.69
C THR A 54 -0.59 11.33 -5.94
N LEU A 55 0.17 12.31 -6.46
CA LEU A 55 1.36 12.85 -5.79
C LEU A 55 1.00 13.59 -4.50
N ARG A 56 -0.06 14.43 -4.51
CA ARG A 56 -0.53 15.11 -3.30
C ARG A 56 -0.98 14.11 -2.24
N LEU A 57 -1.75 13.09 -2.63
CA LEU A 57 -2.23 12.06 -1.73
C LEU A 57 -1.06 11.25 -1.14
N ALA A 58 -0.08 10.87 -1.96
CA ALA A 58 1.11 10.15 -1.53
C ALA A 58 1.90 10.91 -0.45
N ARG A 59 2.14 12.20 -0.66
CA ARG A 59 2.82 13.07 0.31
C ARG A 59 2.04 13.20 1.64
N LEU A 60 0.71 13.24 1.59
CA LEU A 60 -0.12 13.27 2.79
C LEU A 60 -0.05 11.94 3.57
N ILE A 61 -0.03 10.80 2.88
CA ILE A 61 0.14 9.49 3.49
C ILE A 61 1.54 9.36 4.09
N GLU A 62 2.59 9.74 3.33
CA GLU A 62 3.98 9.76 3.82
C GLU A 62 4.08 10.53 5.14
N ASN A 63 3.62 11.78 5.17
CA ASN A 63 3.65 12.62 6.38
C ASN A 63 2.94 11.99 7.57
N ARG A 64 1.88 11.23 7.33
CA ARG A 64 1.12 10.56 8.40
C ARG A 64 1.79 9.30 8.93
N LEU A 65 2.55 8.60 8.09
CA LEU A 65 3.23 7.37 8.44
C LEU A 65 4.64 7.59 9.00
N GLN A 66 5.24 8.75 8.75
CA GLN A 66 6.55 9.13 9.29
C GLN A 66 6.63 8.96 10.80
N GLY A 67 7.79 8.49 11.29
CA GLY A 67 8.06 8.22 12.71
C GLY A 67 7.56 6.85 13.20
N ARG A 68 6.68 6.17 12.44
CA ARG A 68 6.24 4.80 12.72
C ARG A 68 6.84 3.79 11.75
N TYR A 69 7.01 4.20 10.50
CA TYR A 69 7.52 3.40 9.40
C TYR A 69 8.62 4.14 8.65
N ARG A 70 9.46 3.38 7.95
CA ARG A 70 10.30 3.93 6.88
C ARG A 70 9.44 4.06 5.64
N VAL A 71 9.12 5.30 5.23
CA VAL A 71 8.27 5.55 4.08
C VAL A 71 9.11 6.04 2.90
N LEU A 72 8.87 5.48 1.73
CA LEU A 72 9.50 5.85 0.47
C LEU A 72 8.43 6.11 -0.59
N LEU A 73 8.63 7.16 -1.40
CA LEU A 73 7.81 7.40 -2.58
C LEU A 73 8.55 6.92 -3.82
N THR A 74 7.86 6.25 -4.75
CA THR A 74 8.47 5.86 -6.05
C THR A 74 8.84 7.09 -6.87
N ARG A 75 8.03 8.15 -6.79
CA ARG A 75 8.37 9.50 -7.27
C ARG A 75 7.94 10.53 -6.24
N ASN A 76 8.77 11.53 -6.05
CA ASN A 76 8.51 12.66 -5.14
C ASN A 76 8.26 13.98 -5.88
N ASP A 77 8.30 13.97 -7.22
CA ASP A 77 8.06 15.12 -8.07
C ASP A 77 7.36 14.70 -9.38
N ASP A 78 7.15 15.64 -10.31
CA ASP A 78 6.48 15.42 -11.58
C ASP A 78 7.45 14.91 -12.65
N TYR A 79 7.77 13.63 -12.58
CA TYR A 79 8.54 12.93 -13.61
C TYR A 79 7.93 11.55 -13.91
N ILE A 80 8.19 11.06 -15.12
CA ILE A 80 7.70 9.75 -15.55
C ILE A 80 8.50 8.63 -14.87
N MET A 81 7.77 7.63 -14.35
CA MET A 81 8.37 6.40 -13.84
C MET A 81 7.72 5.20 -14.52
N PRO A 82 8.47 4.38 -15.26
CA PRO A 82 7.96 3.16 -15.88
C PRO A 82 7.41 2.17 -14.86
N GLY A 83 6.36 1.41 -15.24
CA GLY A 83 5.70 0.46 -14.34
C GLY A 83 6.67 -0.55 -13.67
N PRO A 84 7.58 -1.22 -14.42
CA PRO A 84 8.55 -2.14 -13.82
C PRO A 84 9.50 -1.49 -12.81
N ASP A 85 9.84 -0.22 -12.98
CA ASP A 85 10.74 0.50 -12.07
C ASP A 85 10.09 0.79 -10.72
N ARG A 86 8.76 0.91 -10.69
CA ARG A 86 7.96 1.12 -9.46
C ARG A 86 8.08 -0.08 -8.52
N THR A 87 7.78 -1.27 -9.02
CA THR A 87 7.97 -2.52 -8.26
C THR A 87 9.44 -2.84 -8.02
N GLY A 88 10.30 -2.57 -8.98
CA GLY A 88 11.76 -2.71 -8.85
C GLY A 88 12.31 -1.88 -7.69
N GLN A 89 11.86 -0.64 -7.55
CA GLN A 89 12.26 0.24 -6.43
C GLN A 89 11.77 -0.31 -5.08
N ALA A 90 10.53 -0.83 -5.01
CA ALA A 90 10.00 -1.43 -3.79
C ALA A 90 10.80 -2.69 -3.41
N ASN A 91 11.08 -3.57 -4.36
CA ASN A 91 11.88 -4.78 -4.15
C ASN A 91 13.31 -4.46 -3.71
N HIS A 92 13.96 -3.49 -4.37
CA HIS A 92 15.33 -3.07 -4.03
C HIS A 92 15.44 -2.54 -2.60
N ASN A 93 14.40 -1.90 -2.09
CA ASN A 93 14.35 -1.36 -0.73
C ASN A 93 13.85 -2.36 0.31
N ASN A 94 13.62 -3.63 -0.06
CA ASN A 94 13.04 -4.67 0.81
C ASN A 94 11.77 -4.15 1.49
N ALA A 95 10.84 -3.58 0.71
CA ALA A 95 9.61 -3.03 1.25
C ALA A 95 8.74 -4.13 1.88
N ASP A 96 8.11 -3.83 2.99
CA ASP A 96 7.12 -4.70 3.62
C ASP A 96 5.74 -4.55 2.97
N LEU A 97 5.46 -3.38 2.35
CA LEU A 97 4.23 -3.08 1.60
C LEU A 97 4.50 -2.17 0.40
N LEU A 98 3.72 -2.38 -0.67
CA LEU A 98 3.60 -1.46 -1.80
C LEU A 98 2.14 -0.97 -1.93
N ILE A 99 1.94 0.35 -1.93
CA ILE A 99 0.64 1.00 -2.11
C ILE A 99 0.69 1.87 -3.36
N SER A 100 0.06 1.42 -4.45
CA SER A 100 -0.06 2.22 -5.68
C SER A 100 -1.34 3.06 -5.63
N LEU A 101 -1.23 4.35 -5.91
CA LEU A 101 -2.32 5.33 -5.84
C LEU A 101 -2.72 5.79 -7.23
N HIS A 102 -3.99 5.65 -7.52
CA HIS A 102 -4.61 6.03 -8.78
C HIS A 102 -5.96 6.73 -8.59
N THR A 103 -6.51 7.23 -9.68
CA THR A 103 -7.89 7.68 -9.80
C THR A 103 -8.51 7.10 -11.07
N ALA A 104 -9.79 6.76 -11.02
CA ALA A 104 -10.48 6.18 -12.15
C ALA A 104 -11.03 7.22 -13.13
N GLY A 105 -11.26 6.77 -14.36
CA GLY A 105 -12.06 7.45 -15.36
C GLY A 105 -13.27 6.60 -15.77
N SER A 106 -14.39 7.24 -16.07
CA SER A 106 -15.60 6.56 -16.56
C SER A 106 -16.32 7.41 -17.59
N TYR A 107 -17.02 6.76 -18.52
CA TYR A 107 -18.00 7.44 -19.39
C TYR A 107 -19.25 7.87 -18.62
N SER A 108 -19.54 7.26 -17.47
CA SER A 108 -20.63 7.70 -16.58
C SER A 108 -20.16 8.87 -15.70
N PRO A 109 -20.77 10.06 -15.83
CA PRO A 109 -20.41 11.21 -15.00
C PRO A 109 -20.86 11.07 -13.54
N THR A 110 -21.59 10.00 -13.21
CA THR A 110 -22.06 9.70 -11.85
C THR A 110 -21.28 8.58 -11.18
N ALA A 111 -20.31 7.96 -11.86
CA ALA A 111 -19.44 6.94 -11.27
C ALA A 111 -18.71 7.53 -10.06
N ASN A 112 -18.81 6.85 -8.93
CA ASN A 112 -18.25 7.35 -7.69
C ASN A 112 -18.09 6.19 -6.70
N ASP A 113 -16.93 5.59 -6.61
CA ASP A 113 -16.61 4.59 -5.59
C ASP A 113 -15.13 4.57 -5.28
N LEU A 114 -14.78 3.78 -4.29
CA LEU A 114 -13.42 3.43 -3.93
C LEU A 114 -13.19 1.97 -4.31
N GLN A 115 -12.22 1.71 -5.15
CA GLN A 115 -11.81 0.35 -5.46
C GLN A 115 -10.39 0.12 -4.92
N VAL A 116 -10.21 -0.98 -4.19
CA VAL A 116 -8.88 -1.41 -3.75
C VAL A 116 -8.57 -2.75 -4.39
N TYR A 117 -7.66 -2.73 -5.33
CA TYR A 117 -7.27 -3.91 -6.10
C TYR A 117 -6.08 -4.61 -5.45
N TYR A 118 -6.11 -5.93 -5.46
CA TYR A 118 -4.95 -6.76 -5.22
C TYR A 118 -4.71 -7.67 -6.42
N TYR A 119 -3.45 -8.05 -6.62
CA TYR A 119 -3.08 -8.84 -7.79
C TYR A 119 -3.67 -10.24 -7.74
N THR A 120 -4.20 -10.68 -8.88
CA THR A 120 -4.51 -12.09 -9.17
C THR A 120 -4.14 -12.40 -10.61
N GLU A 121 -3.75 -13.61 -10.89
CA GLU A 121 -3.58 -14.04 -12.27
C GLU A 121 -4.98 -14.07 -12.90
N ALA A 122 -5.17 -13.35 -14.04
CA ALA A 122 -6.35 -13.56 -14.84
C ALA A 122 -6.30 -15.01 -15.34
N GLU A 123 -7.28 -15.81 -14.98
CA GLU A 123 -7.60 -16.98 -15.79
C GLU A 123 -8.06 -16.45 -17.15
N ILE A 124 -7.13 -16.31 -18.08
CA ILE A 124 -7.46 -16.12 -19.49
C ILE A 124 -8.10 -17.45 -19.93
N ARG A 125 -9.39 -17.58 -19.68
CA ARG A 125 -10.22 -18.58 -20.34
C ARG A 125 -10.38 -18.13 -21.79
N ASN A 126 -9.32 -18.33 -22.56
CA ASN A 126 -9.45 -18.36 -24.01
C ASN A 126 -9.83 -19.80 -24.37
N PRO A 127 -11.10 -20.08 -24.73
CA PRO A 127 -11.53 -21.43 -25.07
C PRO A 127 -10.72 -22.01 -26.24
N ASP A 128 -10.09 -21.17 -27.07
CA ASP A 128 -9.28 -21.58 -28.21
C ASP A 128 -7.83 -21.91 -27.86
N THR A 129 -7.34 -21.57 -26.64
CA THR A 129 -5.98 -21.86 -26.19
C THR A 129 -5.90 -23.00 -25.16
N ALA A 130 -7.01 -23.61 -24.80
CA ALA A 130 -7.05 -24.77 -23.88
C ALA A 130 -6.35 -26.03 -24.45
N ALA A 131 -5.95 -26.00 -25.72
CA ALA A 131 -5.27 -27.14 -26.41
C ALA A 131 -3.74 -26.97 -26.53
N SER A 132 -3.15 -25.83 -26.19
CA SER A 132 -1.70 -25.63 -26.25
C SER A 132 -1.16 -25.28 -24.86
N GLY A 133 -0.58 -26.27 -24.21
CA GLY A 133 0.06 -26.28 -22.92
C GLY A 133 0.53 -24.95 -22.35
N GLU A 134 0.45 -24.87 -21.02
CA GLU A 134 1.02 -23.90 -20.12
C GLU A 134 1.36 -22.53 -20.76
N SER A 135 0.46 -21.57 -20.61
CA SER A 135 0.85 -20.17 -20.78
C SER A 135 2.14 -19.99 -19.98
N LYS A 136 3.27 -19.79 -20.67
CA LYS A 136 4.54 -19.42 -20.02
C LYS A 136 4.32 -18.06 -19.37
N ALA A 137 3.69 -18.09 -18.18
CA ALA A 137 3.58 -16.89 -17.35
C ALA A 137 4.99 -16.33 -17.21
N THR A 138 5.17 -15.09 -17.62
CA THR A 138 6.45 -14.39 -17.49
C THR A 138 6.90 -14.49 -16.03
N PRO A 139 8.17 -14.81 -15.75
CA PRO A 139 8.65 -15.06 -14.38
C PRO A 139 8.25 -13.98 -13.37
N TRP A 140 8.21 -12.73 -13.78
CA TRP A 140 7.84 -11.60 -12.94
C TRP A 140 6.36 -11.61 -12.47
N ARG A 141 5.44 -12.24 -13.22
CA ARG A 141 4.03 -12.39 -12.78
C ARG A 141 3.89 -13.38 -11.62
N LYS A 142 4.83 -14.32 -11.48
CA LYS A 142 4.82 -15.32 -10.42
C LYS A 142 5.29 -14.74 -9.07
N VAL A 143 6.00 -13.61 -9.07
CA VAL A 143 6.56 -12.99 -7.86
C VAL A 143 5.47 -12.61 -6.87
N GLN A 144 4.36 -12.04 -7.34
CA GLN A 144 3.24 -11.60 -6.49
C GLN A 144 2.40 -12.76 -5.91
N LYS A 145 2.49 -13.96 -6.49
CA LYS A 145 1.63 -15.10 -6.12
C LYS A 145 1.67 -15.48 -4.63
N PRO A 146 2.83 -15.57 -3.97
CA PRO A 146 2.91 -15.86 -2.53
C PRO A 146 2.27 -14.78 -1.66
N HIS A 147 2.17 -13.54 -2.16
CA HIS A 147 1.71 -12.38 -1.42
C HIS A 147 0.21 -12.10 -1.58
N ILE A 148 -0.51 -12.84 -2.46
CA ILE A 148 -1.94 -12.63 -2.73
C ILE A 148 -2.79 -12.64 -1.46
N PRO A 149 -2.68 -13.61 -0.54
CA PRO A 149 -3.50 -13.60 0.69
C PRO A 149 -3.24 -12.36 1.56
N ALA A 150 -1.98 -12.00 1.74
CA ALA A 150 -1.60 -10.82 2.52
C ALA A 150 -2.02 -9.51 1.84
N SER A 151 -1.95 -9.44 0.51
CA SER A 151 -2.43 -8.30 -0.29
C SER A 151 -3.95 -8.13 -0.18
N SER A 152 -4.71 -9.22 -0.18
CA SER A 152 -6.17 -9.21 0.03
C SER A 152 -6.54 -8.65 1.42
N ILE A 153 -5.83 -9.09 2.47
CA ILE A 153 -6.01 -8.57 3.84
C ILE A 153 -5.71 -7.07 3.89
N LEU A 154 -4.59 -6.65 3.32
CA LEU A 154 -4.22 -5.24 3.26
C LEU A 154 -5.28 -4.40 2.54
N ALA A 155 -5.76 -4.88 1.38
CA ALA A 155 -6.83 -4.23 0.63
C ALA A 155 -8.10 -4.06 1.47
N GLN A 156 -8.52 -5.11 2.18
CA GLN A 156 -9.69 -5.08 3.05
C GLN A 156 -9.52 -4.07 4.19
N ARG A 157 -8.35 -4.03 4.86
CA ARG A 157 -8.09 -3.08 5.95
C ARG A 157 -8.18 -1.63 5.46
N ILE A 158 -7.60 -1.34 4.29
CA ILE A 158 -7.65 0.00 3.71
C ILE A 158 -9.08 0.37 3.31
N TRP A 159 -9.80 -0.53 2.62
CA TRP A 159 -11.17 -0.29 2.20
C TRP A 159 -12.10 -0.04 3.39
N GLU A 160 -12.04 -0.86 4.44
CA GLU A 160 -12.84 -0.71 5.66
C GLU A 160 -12.69 0.69 6.29
N ARG A 161 -11.49 1.23 6.33
CA ARG A 161 -11.23 2.57 6.87
C ARG A 161 -11.71 3.69 5.95
N ALA A 162 -11.65 3.49 4.63
CA ALA A 162 -11.91 4.55 3.66
C ALA A 162 -13.35 4.55 3.11
N LYS A 163 -14.06 3.41 3.14
CA LYS A 163 -15.41 3.24 2.56
C LYS A 163 -16.42 4.29 3.01
N GLY A 164 -16.33 4.76 4.25
CA GLY A 164 -17.23 5.78 4.80
C GLY A 164 -17.16 7.15 4.12
N LEU A 165 -16.08 7.44 3.38
CA LEU A 165 -15.95 8.64 2.55
C LEU A 165 -16.79 8.56 1.27
N TYR A 166 -17.27 7.36 0.90
CA TYR A 166 -18.02 7.03 -0.30
C TYR A 166 -19.40 6.45 0.05
N ALA A 167 -20.09 7.06 1.02
CA ALA A 167 -21.28 6.51 1.71
C ALA A 167 -22.39 5.99 0.79
N ASN A 168 -22.56 6.57 -0.41
CA ASN A 168 -23.61 6.18 -1.36
C ASN A 168 -23.20 5.02 -2.29
N ASN A 169 -21.90 4.80 -2.44
CA ASN A 169 -21.32 3.72 -3.23
C ASN A 169 -19.90 3.43 -2.72
N PRO A 170 -19.76 2.57 -1.71
CA PRO A 170 -18.49 2.38 -1.02
C PRO A 170 -17.45 1.64 -1.88
N GLY A 171 -17.83 1.09 -3.04
CA GLY A 171 -16.95 0.27 -3.86
C GLY A 171 -16.63 -1.07 -3.23
N GLY A 172 -15.38 -1.53 -3.35
CA GLY A 172 -15.00 -2.84 -2.84
C GLY A 172 -13.53 -3.18 -2.95
N VAL A 173 -13.22 -4.38 -2.47
CA VAL A 173 -11.93 -5.04 -2.68
C VAL A 173 -12.05 -5.97 -3.89
N VAL A 174 -11.17 -5.79 -4.87
CA VAL A 174 -11.32 -6.44 -6.18
C VAL A 174 -10.03 -7.19 -6.56
N PRO A 175 -10.10 -8.51 -6.78
CA PRO A 175 -9.00 -9.24 -7.39
C PRO A 175 -8.88 -8.87 -8.88
N ALA A 176 -7.70 -8.43 -9.32
CA ALA A 176 -7.48 -8.06 -10.71
C ALA A 176 -6.03 -8.31 -11.17
N PRO A 177 -5.80 -8.55 -12.47
CA PRO A 177 -4.46 -8.69 -13.03
C PRO A 177 -3.77 -7.33 -13.20
N ALA A 178 -3.74 -6.52 -12.14
CA ALA A 178 -3.18 -5.18 -12.15
C ALA A 178 -1.67 -5.21 -12.45
N ALA A 179 -1.29 -4.77 -13.65
CA ALA A 179 0.08 -4.86 -14.15
C ALA A 179 1.09 -4.12 -13.26
N VAL A 180 0.67 -3.00 -12.64
CA VAL A 180 1.53 -2.20 -11.75
C VAL A 180 1.92 -2.95 -10.47
N LEU A 181 1.14 -3.95 -10.06
CA LEU A 181 1.42 -4.78 -8.88
C LEU A 181 2.21 -6.04 -9.22
N ALA A 182 2.20 -6.44 -10.49
CA ALA A 182 2.92 -7.62 -10.93
C ALA A 182 4.43 -7.43 -10.73
N GLY A 183 5.13 -8.41 -10.18
CA GLY A 183 6.55 -8.31 -9.90
C GLY A 183 6.91 -7.68 -8.54
N ALA A 184 5.95 -7.20 -7.76
CA ALA A 184 6.18 -6.82 -6.38
C ALA A 184 6.43 -8.05 -5.51
N ASP A 185 7.55 -8.11 -4.79
CA ASP A 185 7.93 -9.21 -3.89
C ASP A 185 7.55 -8.89 -2.43
N MET A 186 6.37 -8.33 -2.26
CA MET A 186 5.74 -8.02 -0.98
C MET A 186 4.22 -7.88 -1.16
N PRO A 187 3.41 -7.86 -0.08
CA PRO A 187 2.01 -7.49 -0.17
C PRO A 187 1.82 -6.14 -0.85
N ALA A 188 0.96 -6.09 -1.88
CA ALA A 188 0.80 -4.93 -2.74
C ALA A 188 -0.66 -4.70 -3.13
N VAL A 189 -1.09 -3.42 -3.12
CA VAL A 189 -2.43 -3.00 -3.52
C VAL A 189 -2.38 -1.78 -4.42
N LEU A 190 -3.40 -1.66 -5.28
CA LEU A 190 -3.68 -0.46 -6.06
C LEU A 190 -5.00 0.14 -5.57
N ILE A 191 -4.99 1.43 -5.29
CA ILE A 191 -6.16 2.16 -4.80
C ILE A 191 -6.64 3.11 -5.89
N GLU A 192 -7.85 2.88 -6.40
CA GLU A 192 -8.59 3.83 -7.24
C GLU A 192 -9.43 4.72 -6.34
N SER A 193 -8.94 5.95 -6.12
CA SER A 193 -9.46 6.88 -5.10
C SER A 193 -10.68 7.68 -5.57
N GLY A 194 -11.52 7.11 -6.42
CA GLY A 194 -12.68 7.76 -7.03
C GLY A 194 -12.43 8.19 -8.48
N TYR A 195 -13.44 8.81 -9.11
CA TYR A 195 -13.47 9.09 -10.54
C TYR A 195 -13.27 10.56 -10.86
N LEU A 196 -12.14 10.93 -11.48
CA LEU A 196 -11.89 12.32 -11.90
C LEU A 196 -12.86 12.81 -12.98
N THR A 197 -13.45 11.90 -13.76
CA THR A 197 -14.47 12.23 -14.76
C THR A 197 -15.84 12.59 -14.16
N ASN A 198 -16.05 12.36 -12.86
CA ASN A 198 -17.21 12.83 -12.10
C ASN A 198 -16.90 14.21 -11.50
N PRO A 199 -17.63 15.29 -11.87
CA PRO A 199 -17.31 16.66 -11.38
C PRO A 199 -17.35 16.81 -9.87
N LYS A 200 -18.23 16.05 -9.17
CA LYS A 200 -18.31 16.08 -7.72
C LYS A 200 -17.08 15.39 -7.08
N GLN A 201 -16.66 14.28 -7.63
CA GLN A 201 -15.47 13.56 -7.18
C GLN A 201 -14.20 14.37 -7.47
N GLU A 202 -14.09 14.96 -8.65
CA GLU A 202 -13.00 15.86 -9.02
C GLU A 202 -12.88 17.02 -8.02
N LYS A 203 -14.00 17.66 -7.64
CA LYS A 203 -14.01 18.69 -6.61
C LYS A 203 -13.50 18.17 -5.27
N ASN A 204 -13.93 16.99 -4.84
CA ASN A 204 -13.48 16.35 -3.60
C ASN A 204 -11.98 16.06 -3.66
N LEU A 205 -11.48 15.47 -4.75
CA LEU A 205 -10.07 15.13 -4.94
C LEU A 205 -9.16 16.36 -5.07
N ASN A 206 -9.71 17.55 -5.32
CA ASN A 206 -9.02 18.83 -5.24
C ASN A 206 -9.10 19.49 -3.86
N ASP A 207 -10.01 19.07 -2.99
CA ASP A 207 -10.16 19.60 -1.65
C ASP A 207 -9.12 19.01 -0.69
N ASN A 208 -8.28 19.84 -0.11
CA ASN A 208 -7.23 19.40 0.79
C ASN A 208 -7.77 18.72 2.06
N LYS A 209 -8.96 19.10 2.56
CA LYS A 209 -9.57 18.47 3.74
C LYS A 209 -10.05 17.06 3.39
N TYR A 210 -10.60 16.87 2.18
CA TYR A 210 -11.01 15.56 1.70
C TYR A 210 -9.80 14.64 1.51
N LEU A 211 -8.75 15.11 0.82
CA LEU A 211 -7.50 14.34 0.63
C LEU A 211 -6.85 13.99 1.97
N PHE A 212 -6.87 14.90 2.95
CA PHE A 212 -6.36 14.62 4.29
C PHE A 212 -7.15 13.49 4.98
N LYS A 213 -8.49 13.48 4.87
CA LYS A 213 -9.33 12.40 5.41
C LYS A 213 -9.04 11.08 4.72
N LEU A 214 -8.90 11.09 3.40
CA LEU A 214 -8.59 9.90 2.62
C LEU A 214 -7.19 9.36 2.98
N ALA A 215 -6.18 10.20 3.04
CA ALA A 215 -4.84 9.84 3.50
C ALA A 215 -4.85 9.26 4.92
N SER A 216 -5.68 9.85 5.81
CA SER A 216 -5.86 9.34 7.16
C SER A 216 -6.43 7.93 7.19
N ALA A 217 -7.47 7.68 6.39
CA ALA A 217 -8.12 6.39 6.31
C ALA A 217 -7.18 5.31 5.74
N ILE A 218 -6.45 5.63 4.66
CA ILE A 218 -5.45 4.72 4.08
C ILE A 218 -4.34 4.41 5.10
N SER A 219 -3.81 5.43 5.76
CA SER A 219 -2.76 5.24 6.78
C SER A 219 -3.23 4.38 7.96
N GLN A 220 -4.48 4.56 8.41
CA GLN A 220 -5.07 3.71 9.45
C GLN A 220 -5.24 2.26 8.99
N GLY A 221 -5.61 2.03 7.72
CA GLY A 221 -5.68 0.69 7.15
C GLY A 221 -4.32 -0.01 7.12
N ILE A 222 -3.25 0.74 6.83
CA ILE A 222 -1.87 0.23 6.90
C ILE A 222 -1.48 -0.10 8.34
N ASP A 223 -1.83 0.77 9.31
CA ASP A 223 -1.60 0.51 10.74
C ASP A 223 -2.34 -0.74 11.21
N ASP A 224 -3.60 -0.91 10.83
CA ASP A 224 -4.40 -2.08 11.18
C ASP A 224 -3.80 -3.37 10.62
N TYR A 225 -3.27 -3.31 9.39
CA TYR A 225 -2.60 -4.45 8.78
C TYR A 225 -1.35 -4.87 9.55
N PHE A 226 -0.49 -3.94 9.95
CA PHE A 226 0.73 -4.28 10.67
C PHE A 226 0.48 -4.69 12.12
N ASN A 227 -0.54 -4.13 12.77
CA ASN A 227 -0.86 -4.42 14.16
C ASN A 227 -1.70 -5.71 14.32
N ASN A 228 -2.43 -6.12 13.27
CA ASN A 228 -3.29 -7.30 13.28
C ASN A 228 -3.11 -8.09 11.97
N PRO A 229 -1.94 -8.72 11.75
CA PRO A 229 -1.65 -9.44 10.52
C PRO A 229 -2.52 -10.71 10.35
N GLU A 230 -3.10 -11.22 11.45
CA GLU A 230 -3.96 -12.39 11.45
C GLU A 230 -5.40 -11.97 11.75
N THR A 231 -6.28 -12.35 10.88
CA THR A 231 -7.74 -12.50 10.97
C THR A 231 -8.49 -11.81 9.84
N ILE A 232 -8.55 -12.48 8.71
CA ILE A 232 -9.82 -12.62 8.00
C ILE A 232 -10.04 -14.12 7.96
N THR A 233 -10.93 -14.62 8.82
CA THR A 233 -11.41 -15.99 8.73
C THR A 233 -12.23 -16.11 7.44
N SER A 234 -12.22 -17.30 6.83
CA SER A 234 -12.90 -17.62 5.57
C SER A 234 -14.41 -17.31 5.56
N THR A 235 -14.96 -16.79 6.64
CA THR A 235 -16.34 -16.34 6.81
C THR A 235 -16.57 -14.94 6.26
N ASP A 236 -15.55 -14.06 6.26
CA ASP A 236 -15.68 -12.64 5.85
C ASP A 236 -15.59 -12.43 4.33
N LEU A 237 -15.29 -13.48 3.57
CA LEU A 237 -15.18 -13.44 2.11
C LEU A 237 -16.44 -13.92 1.38
N ARG A 238 -17.58 -14.10 2.08
CA ARG A 238 -18.81 -14.71 1.53
C ARG A 238 -20.07 -13.85 1.65
N GLU A 239 -19.97 -12.55 1.85
CA GLU A 239 -21.12 -11.64 1.74
C GLU A 239 -21.00 -10.69 0.55
#